data_a59d7326059d26b061663ff1ca7e07ba
#
_entry.id   a59d7326059d26b061663ff1ca7e07ba
#
_cell.length_a   1.000
_cell.length_b   1.000
_cell.length_c   1.000
_cell.angle_alpha   90.00
_cell.angle_beta   90.00
_cell.angle_gamma   90.00
#
_symmetry.space_group_name_H-M   'P 1'
#
loop_
_entity.id
_entity.type
_entity.pdbx_description
1 polymer ?
#
loop_
_entity_poly.entity_id
_entity_poly.type
_entity_poly.pdbx_seq_one_letter_code
_entity_poly.pdbx_strand_id
1 'polypeptide(L)'
;MAMAMVSHLSLSSAAALRRQSPHALRTVWQRSSSQHWGGVKRQSSSATITQAALQIDLVPCLVDNYAYLLHDTASGTTGIVDPSASGPVIKALKEKGLTLDYILNTHHHWDHTGGNADLKKEYNAKVVGPRADQERIPGIDIALRDGETWMFGEQPMRVLDTPGHTRGHVSFYFEKNKSVFTGDTLFSIGCGRLFEGSPEQMWISLSKLAALPDDTLVYCGHEYTMSNAKFALTVEPQNGALQSRAQQVKELRQKGLPTIPTTMREEKEFNPFLRPFSAELRKSLKVATTASDIDAFAAVRAAKDRA
;
A
#
# COMPACT_ATOMS: atom_id res chain seq x y z
N MET A 1 -50.65 -50.38 -7.84
CA MET A 1 -51.84 -49.56 -8.19
C MET A 1 -51.31 -48.19 -8.47
N ALA A 2 -51.19 -47.93 -9.69
CA ALA A 2 -51.98 -47.18 -10.66
C ALA A 2 -51.58 -45.71 -10.58
N MET A 3 -50.83 -45.24 -11.54
CA MET A 3 -51.18 -44.62 -12.84
C MET A 3 -51.37 -43.12 -12.67
N ALA A 4 -50.47 -42.30 -13.26
CA ALA A 4 -50.52 -41.77 -14.63
C ALA A 4 -51.38 -40.51 -14.68
N MET A 5 -51.10 -39.43 -15.35
CA MET A 5 -50.80 -39.06 -16.72
C MET A 5 -50.46 -37.54 -16.76
N VAL A 6 -49.41 -37.06 -17.40
CA VAL A 6 -49.26 -36.69 -18.82
C VAL A 6 -50.17 -35.54 -19.29
N SER A 7 -49.58 -34.49 -19.75
CA SER A 7 -49.71 -33.84 -21.08
C SER A 7 -49.10 -32.40 -21.02
N HIS A 8 -48.07 -32.14 -21.75
CA HIS A 8 -47.92 -31.74 -23.18
C HIS A 8 -48.56 -30.39 -23.55
N LEU A 9 -47.76 -29.56 -24.09
CA LEU A 9 -47.70 -28.88 -25.39
C LEU A 9 -47.16 -27.45 -25.16
N SER A 10 -46.38 -26.83 -25.89
CA SER A 10 -45.57 -27.00 -27.13
C SER A 10 -45.26 -25.60 -27.66
N LEU A 11 -44.03 -25.45 -28.18
CA LEU A 11 -43.70 -24.69 -29.40
C LEU A 11 -44.05 -23.18 -29.43
N SER A 12 -43.26 -22.28 -29.80
CA SER A 12 -42.20 -22.08 -30.74
C SER A 12 -42.12 -20.57 -30.92
N SER A 13 -41.02 -19.94 -31.12
CA SER A 13 -40.57 -19.55 -32.43
C SER A 13 -39.29 -18.75 -32.37
N ALA A 14 -38.36 -19.14 -33.18
CA ALA A 14 -37.13 -18.43 -33.49
C ALA A 14 -37.41 -17.25 -34.42
N ALA A 15 -36.64 -16.18 -34.29
CA ALA A 15 -36.30 -15.31 -35.42
C ALA A 15 -34.97 -14.65 -35.21
N ALA A 16 -34.00 -15.06 -35.98
CA ALA A 16 -32.74 -14.40 -36.23
C ALA A 16 -32.94 -13.26 -37.23
N LEU A 17 -32.21 -12.15 -37.05
CA LEU A 17 -31.89 -11.21 -38.14
C LEU A 17 -30.66 -10.36 -37.75
N ARG A 18 -29.51 -10.76 -38.30
CA ARG A 18 -28.71 -10.07 -39.33
C ARG A 18 -28.01 -8.77 -38.91
N ARG A 19 -26.68 -8.88 -39.00
CA ARG A 19 -25.67 -7.83 -39.16
C ARG A 19 -26.03 -6.88 -40.29
N GLN A 20 -25.76 -5.57 -40.08
CA GLN A 20 -25.39 -4.65 -41.16
C GLN A 20 -24.58 -3.49 -40.60
N SER A 21 -23.37 -3.31 -41.10
CA SER A 21 -22.64 -2.05 -41.14
C SER A 21 -23.18 -1.20 -42.29
N PRO A 22 -23.07 0.13 -42.19
CA PRO A 22 -22.86 0.88 -43.42
C PRO A 22 -21.66 1.82 -43.40
N HIS A 23 -21.01 1.80 -44.52
CA HIS A 23 -20.02 2.75 -45.02
C HIS A 23 -20.61 4.16 -45.25
N ALA A 24 -19.74 5.12 -45.04
CA ALA A 24 -19.45 6.36 -45.78
C ALA A 24 -20.59 7.15 -46.48
N LEU A 25 -20.63 8.44 -46.13
CA LEU A 25 -20.95 9.51 -47.10
C LEU A 25 -20.08 10.75 -46.83
N ARG A 26 -19.16 10.99 -47.76
CA ARG A 26 -18.51 12.29 -48.01
C ARG A 26 -19.54 13.18 -48.71
N THR A 27 -19.66 14.42 -48.32
CA THR A 27 -20.10 15.46 -49.24
C THR A 27 -19.39 16.78 -48.97
N VAL A 28 -18.80 17.25 -50.01
CA VAL A 28 -18.03 18.44 -50.29
C VAL A 28 -18.97 19.65 -50.26
N TRP A 29 -18.52 20.76 -49.64
CA TRP A 29 -18.88 22.12 -50.08
C TRP A 29 -17.68 23.03 -50.09
N GLN A 30 -17.43 23.61 -51.28
CA GLN A 30 -16.37 24.55 -51.60
C GLN A 30 -16.78 26.00 -51.35
N ARG A 31 -15.80 26.77 -50.83
CA ARG A 31 -15.43 28.18 -51.13
C ARG A 31 -16.48 29.28 -51.11
N SER A 32 -16.22 30.29 -50.26
CA SER A 32 -15.92 31.63 -50.80
C SER A 32 -15.39 32.61 -49.72
N SER A 33 -14.38 33.36 -50.18
CA SER A 33 -13.99 34.77 -49.90
C SER A 33 -13.43 35.16 -48.51
N SER A 34 -12.17 35.39 -48.56
CA SER A 34 -11.27 36.38 -47.93
C SER A 34 -11.88 37.59 -47.22
N GLN A 35 -11.52 37.76 -45.93
CA GLN A 35 -11.22 39.09 -45.38
C GLN A 35 -10.08 39.00 -44.37
N HIS A 36 -9.04 39.76 -44.62
CA HIS A 36 -7.87 39.96 -43.74
C HIS A 36 -8.30 40.72 -42.46
N TRP A 37 -8.10 40.11 -41.30
CA TRP A 37 -7.92 40.82 -40.03
C TRP A 37 -6.68 40.29 -39.35
N GLY A 38 -5.75 41.22 -39.01
CA GLY A 38 -4.51 40.93 -38.34
C GLY A 38 -4.73 40.22 -37.00
N GLY A 39 -4.46 38.93 -36.99
CA GLY A 39 -4.50 38.12 -35.78
C GLY A 39 -3.19 38.20 -35.02
N VAL A 40 -3.23 38.87 -33.88
CA VAL A 40 -2.23 38.72 -32.84
C VAL A 40 -2.17 37.22 -32.49
N LYS A 41 -1.01 36.62 -32.82
CA LYS A 41 -0.70 35.26 -32.39
C LYS A 41 -0.61 35.24 -30.87
N ARG A 42 -1.68 34.88 -30.17
CA ARG A 42 -1.58 34.38 -28.80
C ARG A 42 -0.82 33.05 -28.89
N GLN A 43 0.45 33.07 -28.51
CA GLN A 43 1.14 31.86 -28.10
C GLN A 43 0.42 31.34 -26.86
N SER A 44 -0.45 30.36 -27.03
CA SER A 44 -0.87 29.53 -25.93
C SER A 44 0.31 28.62 -25.56
N SER A 45 1.15 29.08 -24.65
CA SER A 45 1.99 28.18 -23.89
C SER A 45 1.05 27.30 -23.06
N SER A 46 0.70 26.14 -23.57
CA SER A 46 0.22 25.06 -22.73
C SER A 46 1.39 24.63 -21.87
N ALA A 47 1.59 25.31 -20.74
CA ALA A 47 2.39 24.75 -19.68
C ALA A 47 1.67 23.42 -19.32
N THR A 48 2.23 22.32 -19.77
CA THR A 48 1.92 21.01 -19.20
C THR A 48 2.27 21.15 -17.73
N ILE A 49 1.28 21.34 -16.88
CA ILE A 49 1.46 21.23 -15.42
C ILE A 49 1.80 19.76 -15.24
N THR A 50 3.07 19.43 -15.25
CA THR A 50 3.56 18.16 -14.74
C THR A 50 3.17 18.17 -13.27
N GLN A 51 2.13 17.40 -12.95
CA GLN A 51 1.68 17.25 -11.57
C GLN A 51 2.89 16.75 -10.79
N ALA A 52 3.35 17.53 -9.82
CA ALA A 52 4.49 17.22 -8.98
C ALA A 52 4.23 15.83 -8.37
N ALA A 53 5.02 14.85 -8.77
CA ALA A 53 4.85 13.47 -8.36
C ALA A 53 5.91 13.10 -7.33
N LEU A 54 5.48 12.47 -6.24
CA LEU A 54 6.38 11.76 -5.34
C LEU A 54 6.80 10.47 -6.04
N GLN A 55 8.07 10.35 -6.39
CA GLN A 55 8.66 9.09 -6.85
C GLN A 55 9.02 8.23 -5.64
N ILE A 56 8.70 6.94 -5.72
CA ILE A 56 8.94 5.98 -4.65
C ILE A 56 9.69 4.79 -5.25
N ASP A 57 10.89 4.54 -4.75
CA ASP A 57 11.70 3.41 -5.15
C ASP A 57 11.93 2.48 -3.95
N LEU A 58 11.66 1.19 -4.15
CA LEU A 58 11.93 0.17 -3.16
C LEU A 58 13.42 -0.15 -3.14
N VAL A 59 14.04 -0.09 -1.97
CA VAL A 59 15.45 -0.40 -1.73
C VAL A 59 15.53 -1.63 -0.80
N PRO A 60 15.88 -2.82 -1.33
CA PRO A 60 16.07 -4.00 -0.50
C PRO A 60 17.25 -3.80 0.45
N CYS A 61 17.05 -4.11 1.72
CA CYS A 61 18.04 -4.04 2.77
C CYS A 61 18.08 -5.36 3.56
N LEU A 62 19.21 -5.67 4.18
CA LEU A 62 19.40 -6.87 4.98
C LEU A 62 18.93 -8.15 4.25
N VAL A 63 18.15 -9.02 4.92
CA VAL A 63 17.63 -10.27 4.34
C VAL A 63 16.27 -10.08 3.68
N ASP A 64 15.36 -9.35 4.33
CA ASP A 64 13.97 -9.19 3.93
C ASP A 64 13.40 -7.79 4.20
N ASN A 65 14.19 -6.84 4.70
CA ASN A 65 13.77 -5.47 4.94
C ASN A 65 13.63 -4.69 3.64
N TYR A 66 12.67 -3.77 3.62
CA TYR A 66 12.48 -2.77 2.58
C TYR A 66 12.60 -1.36 3.15
N ALA A 67 13.56 -0.60 2.63
CA ALA A 67 13.56 0.85 2.73
C ALA A 67 12.94 1.47 1.47
N TYR A 68 12.44 2.71 1.57
CA TYR A 68 11.79 3.37 0.44
C TYR A 68 12.42 4.73 0.19
N LEU A 69 13.09 4.85 -0.96
CA LEU A 69 13.66 6.12 -1.41
C LEU A 69 12.52 6.97 -2.00
N LEU A 70 12.33 8.15 -1.43
CA LEU A 70 11.33 9.13 -1.84
C LEU A 70 12.01 10.30 -2.53
N HIS A 71 11.48 10.75 -3.66
CA HIS A 71 11.94 11.95 -4.33
C HIS A 71 10.75 12.80 -4.78
N ASP A 72 10.60 13.98 -4.19
CA ASP A 72 9.63 14.97 -4.64
C ASP A 72 10.20 15.74 -5.84
N THR A 73 9.70 15.45 -7.04
CA THR A 73 10.21 16.01 -8.29
C THR A 73 9.96 17.51 -8.44
N ALA A 74 9.08 18.11 -7.63
CA ALA A 74 8.80 19.53 -7.68
C ALA A 74 9.84 20.36 -6.91
N SER A 75 10.15 19.91 -5.68
CA SER A 75 11.11 20.61 -4.81
C SER A 75 12.54 20.09 -4.93
N GLY A 76 12.72 18.87 -5.49
CA GLY A 76 13.98 18.13 -5.46
C GLY A 76 14.27 17.45 -4.11
N THR A 77 13.38 17.56 -3.13
CA THR A 77 13.57 16.97 -1.81
C THR A 77 13.62 15.45 -1.89
N THR A 78 14.63 14.86 -1.25
CA THR A 78 14.83 13.40 -1.23
C THR A 78 14.84 12.88 0.21
N GLY A 79 14.17 11.76 0.44
CA GLY A 79 14.12 11.09 1.74
C GLY A 79 14.22 9.58 1.61
N ILE A 80 14.50 8.93 2.73
CA ILE A 80 14.48 7.47 2.86
C ILE A 80 13.61 7.06 4.05
N VAL A 81 12.70 6.13 3.85
CA VAL A 81 11.89 5.55 4.93
C VAL A 81 12.57 4.27 5.41
N ASP A 82 12.75 4.15 6.71
CA ASP A 82 13.25 2.98 7.44
C ASP A 82 14.55 2.37 6.84
N PRO A 83 15.65 3.13 6.77
CA PRO A 83 16.91 2.62 6.22
C PRO A 83 17.55 1.61 7.19
N SER A 84 17.33 0.33 6.97
CA SER A 84 17.91 -0.75 7.79
C SER A 84 19.44 -0.78 7.73
N ALA A 85 20.02 -0.35 6.61
CA ALA A 85 21.46 -0.25 6.39
C ALA A 85 21.79 0.89 5.42
N SER A 86 22.91 1.57 5.65
CA SER A 86 23.34 2.73 4.83
C SER A 86 23.81 2.33 3.42
N GLY A 87 24.51 1.21 3.27
CA GLY A 87 25.13 0.80 2.01
C GLY A 87 24.17 0.71 0.81
N PRO A 88 23.07 -0.06 0.88
CA PRO A 88 22.06 -0.12 -0.19
C PRO A 88 21.46 1.23 -0.54
N VAL A 89 21.21 2.09 0.47
CA VAL A 89 20.64 3.43 0.27
C VAL A 89 21.62 4.34 -0.46
N ILE A 90 22.89 4.39 -0.03
CA ILE A 90 23.95 5.18 -0.68
C ILE A 90 24.12 4.74 -2.14
N LYS A 91 24.05 3.43 -2.41
CA LYS A 91 24.12 2.91 -3.78
C LYS A 91 22.95 3.44 -4.61
N ALA A 92 21.70 3.33 -4.11
CA ALA A 92 20.52 3.79 -4.82
C ALA A 92 20.54 5.31 -5.10
N LEU A 93 20.97 6.11 -4.13
CA LEU A 93 21.16 7.57 -4.30
C LEU A 93 22.18 7.89 -5.40
N LYS A 94 23.34 7.23 -5.38
CA LYS A 94 24.40 7.43 -6.39
C LYS A 94 23.95 7.04 -7.80
N GLU A 95 23.25 5.92 -7.94
CA GLU A 95 22.71 5.44 -9.24
C GLU A 95 21.71 6.42 -9.85
N LYS A 96 20.98 7.17 -9.00
CA LYS A 96 20.00 8.17 -9.43
C LYS A 96 20.57 9.60 -9.49
N GLY A 97 21.79 9.84 -9.04
CA GLY A 97 22.37 11.17 -8.94
C GLY A 97 21.66 12.08 -7.93
N LEU A 98 21.11 11.49 -6.85
CA LEU A 98 20.38 12.18 -5.80
C LEU A 98 21.25 12.36 -4.54
N THR A 99 20.93 13.38 -3.75
CA THR A 99 21.41 13.58 -2.38
C THR A 99 20.28 13.28 -1.40
N LEU A 100 20.56 13.20 -0.09
CA LEU A 100 19.58 12.84 0.93
C LEU A 100 19.34 14.02 1.89
N ASP A 101 18.07 14.46 2.01
CA ASP A 101 17.67 15.52 2.92
C ASP A 101 17.08 14.97 4.23
N TYR A 102 16.32 13.85 4.14
CA TYR A 102 15.58 13.33 5.28
C TYR A 102 15.67 11.81 5.40
N ILE A 103 15.67 11.34 6.65
CA ILE A 103 15.50 9.94 7.05
C ILE A 103 14.21 9.90 7.85
N LEU A 104 13.23 9.09 7.43
CA LEU A 104 11.93 8.95 8.08
C LEU A 104 11.85 7.57 8.75
N ASN A 105 11.72 7.51 10.07
CA ASN A 105 11.60 6.25 10.78
C ASN A 105 10.18 6.05 11.29
N THR A 106 9.58 4.89 10.98
CA THR A 106 8.25 4.52 11.47
C THR A 106 8.29 4.14 12.95
N HIS A 107 9.37 3.51 13.42
CA HIS A 107 9.61 3.10 14.80
C HIS A 107 11.11 2.90 15.07
N HIS A 108 11.45 2.52 16.30
CA HIS A 108 12.83 2.53 16.78
C HIS A 108 13.64 1.23 16.57
N HIS A 109 13.06 0.16 16.07
CA HIS A 109 13.81 -1.10 15.91
C HIS A 109 15.04 -0.90 15.03
N TRP A 110 16.12 -1.61 15.37
CA TRP A 110 17.43 -1.42 14.76
C TRP A 110 17.43 -1.72 13.25
N ASP A 111 16.61 -2.66 12.83
CA ASP A 111 16.44 -3.02 11.42
C ASP A 111 15.57 -2.05 10.61
N HIS A 112 15.15 -0.93 11.22
CA HIS A 112 14.54 0.23 10.57
C HIS A 112 15.37 1.51 10.74
N THR A 113 16.30 1.51 11.71
CA THR A 113 17.09 2.69 12.06
C THR A 113 18.60 2.49 11.87
N GLY A 114 19.05 1.28 11.51
CA GLY A 114 20.46 0.92 11.47
C GLY A 114 21.33 1.75 10.51
N GLY A 115 20.72 2.33 9.46
CA GLY A 115 21.39 3.23 8.53
C GLY A 115 21.45 4.70 8.97
N ASN A 116 20.71 5.10 10.02
CA ASN A 116 20.55 6.51 10.39
C ASN A 116 21.87 7.25 10.59
N ALA A 117 22.75 6.71 11.43
CA ALA A 117 23.99 7.39 11.82
C ALA A 117 24.92 7.64 10.63
N ASP A 118 25.11 6.62 9.79
CA ASP A 118 25.97 6.72 8.62
C ASP A 118 25.40 7.67 7.56
N LEU A 119 24.09 7.55 7.27
CA LEU A 119 23.41 8.42 6.30
C LEU A 119 23.37 9.88 6.77
N LYS A 120 23.11 10.10 8.06
CA LYS A 120 23.16 11.44 8.66
C LYS A 120 24.56 12.04 8.54
N LYS A 121 25.60 11.27 8.79
CA LYS A 121 27.00 11.69 8.67
C LYS A 121 27.38 12.00 7.21
N GLU A 122 27.00 11.14 6.28
CA GLU A 122 27.39 11.26 4.85
C GLU A 122 26.70 12.43 4.15
N TYR A 123 25.39 12.64 4.42
CA TYR A 123 24.55 13.60 3.70
C TYR A 123 24.11 14.81 4.52
N ASN A 124 24.44 14.87 5.81
CA ASN A 124 23.88 15.85 6.77
C ASN A 124 22.33 15.83 6.81
N ALA A 125 21.73 14.65 6.52
CA ALA A 125 20.31 14.45 6.49
C ALA A 125 19.68 14.57 7.88
N LYS A 126 18.43 15.05 7.96
CA LYS A 126 17.68 15.15 9.22
C LYS A 126 16.83 13.91 9.43
N VAL A 127 16.88 13.39 10.66
CA VAL A 127 16.06 12.23 11.07
C VAL A 127 14.71 12.72 11.58
N VAL A 128 13.64 12.19 10.96
CA VAL A 128 12.24 12.48 11.27
C VAL A 128 11.59 11.20 11.79
N GLY A 129 10.81 11.28 12.86
CA GLY A 129 10.15 10.09 13.40
C GLY A 129 9.10 10.43 14.46
N PRO A 130 8.47 9.40 15.06
CA PRO A 130 7.45 9.58 16.06
C PRO A 130 7.99 10.21 17.36
N ARG A 131 7.25 11.20 17.88
CA ARG A 131 7.58 11.83 19.16
C ARG A 131 7.57 10.82 20.32
N ALA A 132 6.71 9.82 20.24
CA ALA A 132 6.62 8.80 21.28
C ALA A 132 7.88 7.92 21.38
N ASP A 133 8.68 7.85 20.30
CA ASP A 133 9.95 7.09 20.24
C ASP A 133 11.19 8.00 20.16
N GLN A 134 11.06 9.30 20.39
CA GLN A 134 12.16 10.26 20.20
C GLN A 134 13.45 9.91 20.99
N GLU A 135 13.32 9.25 22.14
CA GLU A 135 14.48 8.85 22.96
C GLU A 135 15.10 7.52 22.49
N ARG A 136 14.40 6.78 21.62
CA ARG A 136 14.79 5.46 21.16
C ARG A 136 15.29 5.45 19.71
N ILE A 137 14.88 6.44 18.89
CA ILE A 137 15.33 6.57 17.50
C ILE A 137 16.69 7.28 17.45
N PRO A 138 17.75 6.63 16.92
CA PRO A 138 19.08 7.24 16.87
C PRO A 138 19.13 8.51 16.04
N GLY A 139 19.56 9.61 16.66
CA GLY A 139 19.84 10.87 15.98
C GLY A 139 18.63 11.65 15.50
N ILE A 140 17.43 11.41 16.06
CA ILE A 140 16.20 12.12 15.69
C ILE A 140 16.34 13.64 15.85
N ASP A 141 15.98 14.39 14.80
CA ASP A 141 16.00 15.86 14.76
C ASP A 141 14.57 16.44 14.81
N ILE A 142 13.62 15.75 14.19
CA ILE A 142 12.23 16.21 14.04
C ILE A 142 11.30 15.13 14.57
N ALA A 143 10.64 15.42 15.70
CA ALA A 143 9.74 14.50 16.38
C ALA A 143 8.28 14.90 16.13
N LEU A 144 7.54 14.10 15.36
CA LEU A 144 6.17 14.34 14.91
C LEU A 144 5.14 13.63 15.80
N ARG A 145 3.89 14.16 15.84
CA ARG A 145 2.77 13.62 16.63
C ARG A 145 1.68 13.06 15.74
N ASP A 146 0.80 12.26 16.32
CA ASP A 146 -0.41 11.77 15.63
C ASP A 146 -1.23 12.92 15.05
N GLY A 147 -1.71 12.71 13.82
CA GLY A 147 -2.52 13.68 13.09
C GLY A 147 -1.75 14.89 12.54
N GLU A 148 -0.47 15.05 12.90
CA GLU A 148 0.35 16.15 12.38
C GLU A 148 0.58 15.98 10.89
N THR A 149 0.49 17.11 10.15
CA THR A 149 0.88 17.18 8.74
C THR A 149 2.21 17.87 8.64
N TRP A 150 3.22 17.15 8.17
CA TRP A 150 4.56 17.66 7.92
C TRP A 150 4.83 17.74 6.41
N MET A 151 5.54 18.79 5.96
CA MET A 151 5.84 18.98 4.55
C MET A 151 7.14 18.29 4.17
N PHE A 152 7.05 17.26 3.34
CA PHE A 152 8.18 16.66 2.64
C PHE A 152 8.32 17.35 1.29
N GLY A 153 9.17 18.36 1.21
CA GLY A 153 9.18 19.25 0.05
C GLY A 153 7.81 19.91 -0.15
N GLU A 154 7.18 19.68 -1.29
CA GLU A 154 5.82 20.13 -1.61
C GLU A 154 4.73 19.08 -1.32
N GLN A 155 5.12 17.94 -0.75
CA GLN A 155 4.21 16.84 -0.46
C GLN A 155 3.76 16.87 1.01
N PRO A 156 2.48 17.11 1.30
CA PRO A 156 1.96 16.97 2.66
C PRO A 156 1.96 15.49 3.05
N MET A 157 2.60 15.20 4.15
CA MET A 157 2.67 13.87 4.77
C MET A 157 1.95 13.92 6.12
N ARG A 158 0.91 13.12 6.30
CA ARG A 158 0.20 12.98 7.57
C ARG A 158 0.79 11.84 8.37
N VAL A 159 1.04 12.09 9.65
CA VAL A 159 1.49 11.10 10.61
C VAL A 159 0.27 10.43 11.24
N LEU A 160 0.26 9.11 11.25
CA LEU A 160 -0.79 8.30 11.85
C LEU A 160 -0.15 7.44 12.96
N ASP A 161 -0.49 7.67 14.23
CA ASP A 161 -0.09 6.73 15.28
C ASP A 161 -0.70 5.36 15.03
N THR A 162 0.16 4.37 14.94
CA THR A 162 -0.20 2.97 14.68
C THR A 162 0.49 2.03 15.68
N PRO A 163 0.25 2.20 16.99
CA PRO A 163 0.85 1.39 18.04
C PRO A 163 0.35 -0.05 17.98
N GLY A 164 1.16 -0.95 18.53
CA GLY A 164 0.88 -2.38 18.62
C GLY A 164 2.15 -3.20 18.49
N HIS A 165 2.88 -3.06 17.40
CA HIS A 165 4.21 -3.64 17.23
C HIS A 165 5.20 -3.02 18.21
N THR A 166 5.30 -1.71 18.21
CA THR A 166 5.90 -0.90 19.27
C THR A 166 4.89 0.14 19.79
N ARG A 167 5.13 0.73 20.94
CA ARG A 167 4.24 1.75 21.53
C ARG A 167 4.28 3.08 20.78
N GLY A 168 5.43 3.41 20.20
CA GLY A 168 5.64 4.67 19.50
C GLY A 168 5.54 4.56 17.98
N HIS A 169 5.08 3.42 17.45
CA HIS A 169 5.01 3.19 16.01
C HIS A 169 4.07 4.17 15.31
N VAL A 170 4.50 4.70 14.14
CA VAL A 170 3.68 5.53 13.25
C VAL A 170 3.68 5.00 11.83
N SER A 171 2.66 5.38 11.07
CA SER A 171 2.62 5.24 9.62
C SER A 171 2.64 6.62 8.96
N PHE A 172 3.33 6.75 7.82
CA PHE A 172 3.41 7.99 7.05
C PHE A 172 2.48 7.93 5.84
N TYR A 173 1.49 8.80 5.78
CA TYR A 173 0.50 8.83 4.71
C TYR A 173 0.64 10.06 3.83
N PHE A 174 0.96 9.85 2.56
CA PHE A 174 0.99 10.86 1.50
C PHE A 174 -0.33 10.83 0.72
N GLU A 175 -1.29 11.63 1.15
CA GLU A 175 -2.66 11.63 0.61
C GLU A 175 -2.70 11.93 -0.88
N LYS A 176 -1.97 12.95 -1.36
CA LYS A 176 -1.91 13.32 -2.78
C LYS A 176 -1.40 12.19 -3.68
N ASN A 177 -0.51 11.35 -3.16
CA ASN A 177 0.10 10.24 -3.87
C ASN A 177 -0.57 8.90 -3.57
N LYS A 178 -1.58 8.90 -2.70
CA LYS A 178 -2.29 7.69 -2.26
C LYS A 178 -1.31 6.60 -1.82
N SER A 179 -0.35 6.96 -0.98
CA SER A 179 0.72 6.05 -0.54
C SER A 179 0.87 6.11 0.97
N VAL A 180 0.91 4.95 1.62
CA VAL A 180 1.12 4.82 3.06
C VAL A 180 2.28 3.89 3.35
N PHE A 181 3.22 4.35 4.18
CA PHE A 181 4.35 3.58 4.69
C PHE A 181 3.98 3.09 6.08
N THR A 182 3.77 1.78 6.20
CA THR A 182 3.15 1.17 7.38
C THR A 182 4.15 0.52 8.34
N GLY A 183 5.45 0.57 8.00
CA GLY A 183 6.48 -0.11 8.79
C GLY A 183 6.06 -1.53 9.14
N ASP A 184 6.04 -1.82 10.44
CA ASP A 184 5.72 -3.13 10.99
C ASP A 184 4.30 -3.22 11.61
N THR A 185 3.40 -2.31 11.25
CA THR A 185 1.99 -2.42 11.66
C THR A 185 1.20 -3.29 10.70
N LEU A 186 1.14 -2.93 9.41
CA LEU A 186 0.43 -3.67 8.38
C LEU A 186 1.42 -4.21 7.34
N PHE A 187 1.46 -5.52 7.16
CA PHE A 187 2.19 -6.19 6.08
C PHE A 187 1.24 -6.69 5.00
N SER A 188 1.75 -6.96 3.81
CA SER A 188 0.95 -7.68 2.82
C SER A 188 0.55 -9.05 3.36
N ILE A 189 -0.77 -9.29 3.42
CA ILE A 189 -1.41 -10.49 3.99
C ILE A 189 -1.07 -10.70 5.48
N GLY A 190 -0.66 -9.65 6.21
CA GLY A 190 -0.19 -9.82 7.59
C GLY A 190 -0.25 -8.57 8.44
N CYS A 191 0.19 -8.70 9.68
CA CYS A 191 0.48 -7.60 10.59
C CYS A 191 1.69 -7.93 11.49
N GLY A 192 2.25 -6.90 12.12
CA GLY A 192 3.38 -7.05 13.04
C GLY A 192 3.07 -7.87 14.28
N ARG A 193 4.13 -8.43 14.88
CA ARG A 193 4.06 -9.01 16.23
C ARG A 193 3.82 -7.93 17.26
N LEU A 194 3.14 -8.30 18.35
CA LEU A 194 2.84 -7.40 19.47
C LEU A 194 3.98 -7.47 20.50
N PHE A 195 5.07 -6.76 20.26
CA PHE A 195 6.18 -6.76 21.22
C PHE A 195 5.90 -5.85 22.41
N GLU A 196 5.20 -4.72 22.20
CA GLU A 196 4.98 -3.73 23.24
C GLU A 196 3.49 -3.37 23.43
N GLY A 197 2.63 -3.69 22.48
CA GLY A 197 1.22 -3.34 22.49
C GLY A 197 0.29 -4.52 22.76
N SER A 198 -1.01 -4.23 22.80
CA SER A 198 -2.09 -5.19 22.97
C SER A 198 -2.79 -5.49 21.64
N PRO A 199 -3.55 -6.62 21.56
CA PRO A 199 -4.41 -6.89 20.40
C PRO A 199 -5.40 -5.76 20.10
N GLU A 200 -5.95 -5.12 21.11
CA GLU A 200 -6.86 -3.99 20.97
C GLU A 200 -6.17 -2.80 20.32
N GLN A 201 -4.97 -2.43 20.78
CA GLN A 201 -4.20 -1.33 20.22
C GLN A 201 -3.86 -1.57 18.75
N MET A 202 -3.38 -2.78 18.39
CA MET A 202 -3.06 -3.14 17.01
C MET A 202 -4.32 -3.16 16.14
N TRP A 203 -5.45 -3.68 16.64
CA TRP A 203 -6.71 -3.66 15.90
C TRP A 203 -7.19 -2.24 15.59
N ILE A 204 -7.09 -1.32 16.57
CA ILE A 204 -7.40 0.10 16.36
C ILE A 204 -6.47 0.69 15.29
N SER A 205 -5.17 0.39 15.34
CA SER A 205 -4.19 0.85 14.36
C SER A 205 -4.47 0.32 12.96
N LEU A 206 -4.76 -0.97 12.82
CA LEU A 206 -5.13 -1.60 11.56
C LEU A 206 -6.46 -1.06 11.02
N SER A 207 -7.46 -0.82 11.88
CA SER A 207 -8.73 -0.21 11.50
C SER A 207 -8.55 1.21 11.00
N LYS A 208 -7.65 2.00 11.62
CA LYS A 208 -7.28 3.35 11.16
C LYS A 208 -6.68 3.30 9.75
N LEU A 209 -5.77 2.35 9.47
CA LEU A 209 -5.20 2.16 8.13
C LEU A 209 -6.25 1.66 7.13
N ALA A 210 -7.09 0.71 7.52
CA ALA A 210 -8.16 0.18 6.67
C ALA A 210 -9.23 1.24 6.29
N ALA A 211 -9.34 2.33 7.05
CA ALA A 211 -10.20 3.45 6.72
C ALA A 211 -9.64 4.38 5.61
N LEU A 212 -8.38 4.21 5.19
CA LEU A 212 -7.81 4.93 4.07
C LEU A 212 -8.51 4.53 2.75
N PRO A 213 -8.47 5.39 1.70
CA PRO A 213 -9.05 5.07 0.40
C PRO A 213 -8.56 3.73 -0.15
N ASP A 214 -9.44 3.01 -0.81
CA ASP A 214 -9.18 1.65 -1.35
C ASP A 214 -8.00 1.59 -2.32
N ASP A 215 -7.74 2.66 -3.05
CA ASP A 215 -6.65 2.80 -4.02
C ASP A 215 -5.33 3.29 -3.39
N THR A 216 -5.26 3.37 -2.05
CA THR A 216 -4.01 3.68 -1.33
C THR A 216 -3.03 2.53 -1.46
N LEU A 217 -1.83 2.83 -1.95
CA LEU A 217 -0.71 1.88 -2.03
C LEU A 217 -0.07 1.69 -0.65
N VAL A 218 0.12 0.44 -0.26
CA VAL A 218 0.67 0.04 1.05
C VAL A 218 2.11 -0.42 0.89
N TYR A 219 3.02 0.27 1.58
CA TYR A 219 4.45 0.01 1.61
C TYR A 219 4.87 -0.40 3.02
N CYS A 220 5.12 -1.69 3.24
CA CYS A 220 5.46 -2.23 4.56
C CYS A 220 6.97 -2.49 4.72
N GLY A 221 7.42 -2.73 5.97
CA GLY A 221 8.84 -2.83 6.31
C GLY A 221 9.54 -4.09 5.81
N HIS A 222 8.82 -5.18 5.53
CA HIS A 222 9.42 -6.48 5.23
C HIS A 222 8.74 -7.28 4.11
N GLU A 223 9.51 -8.14 3.46
CA GLU A 223 9.03 -9.12 2.47
C GLU A 223 8.58 -10.42 3.16
N TYR A 224 7.56 -10.35 3.99
CA TYR A 224 6.99 -11.51 4.68
C TYR A 224 5.82 -12.15 3.93
N THR A 225 5.46 -11.66 2.77
CA THR A 225 4.21 -11.98 2.06
C THR A 225 4.03 -13.47 1.79
N MET A 226 5.09 -14.18 1.39
CA MET A 226 5.03 -15.63 1.17
C MET A 226 4.67 -16.40 2.45
N SER A 227 5.33 -16.08 3.57
CA SER A 227 5.06 -16.69 4.87
C SER A 227 3.66 -16.33 5.38
N ASN A 228 3.24 -15.09 5.16
CA ASN A 228 1.92 -14.60 5.54
C ASN A 228 0.83 -15.31 4.72
N ALA A 229 0.99 -15.44 3.41
CA ALA A 229 0.05 -16.14 2.53
C ALA A 229 -0.10 -17.61 2.93
N LYS A 230 1.02 -18.29 3.25
CA LYS A 230 0.99 -19.68 3.72
C LYS A 230 0.15 -19.81 4.99
N PHE A 231 0.32 -18.93 5.96
CA PHE A 231 -0.49 -18.92 7.17
C PHE A 231 -1.95 -18.57 6.88
N ALA A 232 -2.22 -17.51 6.11
CA ALA A 232 -3.55 -17.02 5.82
C ALA A 232 -4.44 -18.13 5.19
N LEU A 233 -3.88 -18.92 4.27
CA LEU A 233 -4.55 -20.08 3.67
C LEU A 233 -4.91 -21.17 4.67
N THR A 234 -4.33 -21.22 5.86
CA THR A 234 -4.74 -22.16 6.91
C THR A 234 -5.99 -21.71 7.65
N VAL A 235 -6.28 -20.41 7.66
CA VAL A 235 -7.42 -19.82 8.39
C VAL A 235 -8.57 -19.39 7.47
N GLU A 236 -8.31 -19.07 6.21
CA GLU A 236 -9.31 -18.76 5.18
C GLU A 236 -9.02 -19.51 3.85
N PRO A 237 -9.02 -20.87 3.85
CA PRO A 237 -8.68 -21.65 2.66
C PRO A 237 -9.64 -21.49 1.49
N GLN A 238 -10.89 -21.04 1.70
CA GLN A 238 -11.89 -20.81 0.65
C GLN A 238 -11.92 -19.36 0.13
N ASN A 239 -11.08 -18.47 0.66
CA ASN A 239 -10.99 -17.10 0.18
C ASN A 239 -10.33 -17.06 -1.20
N GLY A 240 -11.11 -16.89 -2.27
CA GLY A 240 -10.62 -16.90 -3.66
C GLY A 240 -9.64 -15.77 -3.97
N ALA A 241 -9.81 -14.59 -3.37
CA ALA A 241 -8.87 -13.48 -3.52
C ALA A 241 -7.51 -13.83 -2.90
N LEU A 242 -7.52 -14.44 -1.70
CA LEU A 242 -6.31 -14.91 -1.04
C LEU A 242 -5.60 -16.01 -1.84
N GLN A 243 -6.34 -17.00 -2.38
CA GLN A 243 -5.76 -18.06 -3.21
C GLN A 243 -5.06 -17.47 -4.44
N SER A 244 -5.73 -16.54 -5.15
CA SER A 244 -5.18 -15.87 -6.32
C SER A 244 -3.93 -15.08 -5.98
N ARG A 245 -3.97 -14.30 -4.88
CA ARG A 245 -2.82 -13.53 -4.42
C ARG A 245 -1.65 -14.42 -3.98
N ALA A 246 -1.90 -15.50 -3.27
CA ALA A 246 -0.88 -16.46 -2.85
C ALA A 246 -0.14 -17.08 -4.06
N GLN A 247 -0.86 -17.38 -5.13
CA GLN A 247 -0.25 -17.87 -6.38
C GLN A 247 0.64 -16.79 -7.03
N GLN A 248 0.18 -15.55 -7.13
CA GLN A 248 0.99 -14.43 -7.64
C GLN A 248 2.26 -14.21 -6.80
N VAL A 249 2.12 -14.22 -5.48
CA VAL A 249 3.26 -14.08 -4.54
C VAL A 249 4.29 -15.17 -4.79
N LYS A 250 3.85 -16.43 -4.95
CA LYS A 250 4.75 -17.55 -5.27
C LYS A 250 5.53 -17.30 -6.56
N GLU A 251 4.85 -16.85 -7.62
CA GLU A 251 5.46 -16.56 -8.91
C GLU A 251 6.46 -15.39 -8.85
N LEU A 252 6.11 -14.31 -8.15
CA LEU A 252 6.99 -13.16 -7.95
C LEU A 252 8.24 -13.58 -7.17
N ARG A 253 8.07 -14.30 -6.04
CA ARG A 253 9.20 -14.70 -5.20
C ARG A 253 10.10 -15.74 -5.87
N GLN A 254 9.57 -16.61 -6.74
CA GLN A 254 10.39 -17.50 -7.56
C GLN A 254 11.29 -16.75 -8.55
N LYS A 255 10.86 -15.55 -8.98
CA LYS A 255 11.64 -14.66 -9.85
C LYS A 255 12.52 -13.68 -9.07
N GLY A 256 12.55 -13.75 -7.74
CA GLY A 256 13.27 -12.79 -6.89
C GLY A 256 12.66 -11.38 -6.88
N LEU A 257 11.42 -11.22 -7.37
CA LEU A 257 10.75 -9.93 -7.44
C LEU A 257 10.00 -9.61 -6.14
N PRO A 258 9.91 -8.31 -5.76
CA PRO A 258 9.15 -7.88 -4.58
C PRO A 258 7.65 -8.12 -4.77
N THR A 259 6.95 -8.28 -3.66
CA THR A 259 5.48 -8.42 -3.65
C THR A 259 4.77 -7.12 -3.24
N ILE A 260 5.53 -6.09 -2.91
CA ILE A 260 5.11 -4.77 -2.45
C ILE A 260 5.30 -3.75 -3.60
N PRO A 261 4.38 -2.73 -3.75
CA PRO A 261 3.23 -2.46 -2.91
C PRO A 261 2.00 -3.33 -3.23
N THR A 262 1.04 -3.35 -2.29
CA THR A 262 -0.33 -3.78 -2.51
C THR A 262 -1.26 -2.56 -2.40
N THR A 263 -2.55 -2.72 -2.67
CA THR A 263 -3.55 -1.68 -2.41
C THR A 263 -4.30 -1.97 -1.12
N MET A 264 -4.85 -0.94 -0.49
CA MET A 264 -5.68 -1.11 0.71
C MET A 264 -6.92 -1.96 0.42
N ARG A 265 -7.48 -1.87 -0.79
CA ARG A 265 -8.57 -2.74 -1.26
C ARG A 265 -8.17 -4.21 -1.19
N GLU A 266 -7.04 -4.54 -1.79
CA GLU A 266 -6.51 -5.91 -1.82
C GLU A 266 -6.29 -6.44 -0.41
N GLU A 267 -5.67 -5.65 0.48
CA GLU A 267 -5.46 -6.05 1.87
C GLU A 267 -6.79 -6.32 2.60
N LYS A 268 -7.84 -5.54 2.38
CA LYS A 268 -9.19 -5.80 2.92
C LYS A 268 -9.81 -7.09 2.39
N GLU A 269 -9.48 -7.49 1.17
CA GLU A 269 -10.05 -8.69 0.54
C GLU A 269 -9.38 -9.98 1.00
N PHE A 270 -8.07 -9.97 1.28
CA PHE A 270 -7.33 -11.19 1.55
C PHE A 270 -6.51 -11.22 2.86
N ASN A 271 -6.31 -10.10 3.55
CA ASN A 271 -5.51 -10.08 4.77
C ASN A 271 -6.34 -10.53 5.98
N PRO A 272 -6.05 -11.69 6.61
CA PRO A 272 -6.83 -12.20 7.74
C PRO A 272 -6.83 -11.26 8.95
N PHE A 273 -5.83 -10.41 9.09
CA PHE A 273 -5.73 -9.44 10.19
C PHE A 273 -6.63 -8.21 9.99
N LEU A 274 -7.13 -7.97 8.78
CA LEU A 274 -8.15 -6.97 8.48
C LEU A 274 -9.56 -7.57 8.38
N ARG A 275 -9.72 -8.89 8.59
CA ARG A 275 -10.96 -9.64 8.37
C ARG A 275 -11.46 -10.41 9.60
N PRO A 276 -11.38 -9.88 10.84
CA PRO A 276 -11.80 -10.60 12.04
C PRO A 276 -13.29 -10.91 12.06
N PHE A 277 -14.10 -10.26 11.20
CA PHE A 277 -15.51 -10.51 10.98
C PHE A 277 -15.79 -11.72 10.06
N SER A 278 -14.78 -12.29 9.40
CA SER A 278 -14.94 -13.41 8.49
C SER A 278 -15.46 -14.66 9.21
N ALA A 279 -16.59 -15.20 8.75
CA ALA A 279 -17.19 -16.40 9.33
C ALA A 279 -16.29 -17.64 9.16
N GLU A 280 -15.57 -17.72 8.04
CA GLU A 280 -14.62 -18.79 7.77
C GLU A 280 -13.45 -18.75 8.75
N LEU A 281 -12.83 -17.57 8.90
CA LEU A 281 -11.74 -17.32 9.83
C LEU A 281 -12.15 -17.69 11.28
N ARG A 282 -13.29 -17.18 11.74
CA ARG A 282 -13.82 -17.47 13.09
C ARG A 282 -14.04 -18.96 13.30
N LYS A 283 -14.62 -19.65 12.31
CA LYS A 283 -14.81 -21.10 12.34
C LYS A 283 -13.48 -21.85 12.41
N SER A 284 -12.51 -21.49 11.57
CA SER A 284 -11.18 -22.13 11.53
C SER A 284 -10.45 -21.99 12.86
N LEU A 285 -10.55 -20.84 13.50
CA LEU A 285 -9.90 -20.53 14.77
C LEU A 285 -10.76 -20.87 16.01
N LYS A 286 -11.97 -21.42 15.82
CA LYS A 286 -12.92 -21.75 16.91
C LYS A 286 -13.32 -20.53 17.75
N VAL A 287 -13.38 -19.35 17.13
CA VAL A 287 -13.84 -18.12 17.76
C VAL A 287 -15.37 -18.08 17.73
N ALA A 288 -16.00 -17.80 18.86
CA ALA A 288 -17.44 -17.69 18.95
C ALA A 288 -17.99 -16.60 18.01
N THR A 289 -19.15 -16.80 17.41
CA THR A 289 -19.80 -15.80 16.56
C THR A 289 -20.17 -14.52 17.31
N THR A 290 -20.35 -14.62 18.63
CA THR A 290 -20.65 -13.51 19.54
C THR A 290 -19.40 -12.79 20.07
N ALA A 291 -18.19 -13.32 19.83
CA ALA A 291 -16.95 -12.67 20.24
C ALA A 291 -16.73 -11.36 19.46
N SER A 292 -16.06 -10.42 20.08
CA SER A 292 -15.71 -9.14 19.43
C SER A 292 -14.72 -9.35 18.27
N ASP A 293 -14.58 -8.34 17.40
CA ASP A 293 -13.55 -8.35 16.36
C ASP A 293 -12.13 -8.28 16.96
N ILE A 294 -11.99 -7.67 18.13
CA ILE A 294 -10.72 -7.64 18.89
C ILE A 294 -10.33 -9.05 19.33
N ASP A 295 -11.29 -9.83 19.86
CA ASP A 295 -11.04 -11.23 20.28
C ASP A 295 -10.69 -12.12 19.08
N ALA A 296 -11.38 -11.92 17.96
CA ALA A 296 -11.09 -12.64 16.72
C ALA A 296 -9.72 -12.28 16.17
N PHE A 297 -9.37 -10.99 16.14
CA PHE A 297 -8.03 -10.53 15.78
C PHE A 297 -6.93 -11.11 16.69
N ALA A 298 -7.16 -11.10 18.01
CA ALA A 298 -6.24 -11.70 18.97
C ALA A 298 -6.03 -13.20 18.70
N ALA A 299 -7.09 -13.93 18.35
CA ALA A 299 -6.99 -15.33 17.98
C ALA A 299 -6.16 -15.55 16.71
N VAL A 300 -6.33 -14.70 15.68
CA VAL A 300 -5.51 -14.73 14.44
C VAL A 300 -4.04 -14.49 14.76
N ARG A 301 -3.74 -13.42 15.55
CA ARG A 301 -2.36 -13.10 15.90
C ARG A 301 -1.70 -14.23 16.69
N ALA A 302 -2.39 -14.76 17.72
CA ALA A 302 -1.91 -15.88 18.50
C ALA A 302 -1.71 -17.15 17.66
N ALA A 303 -2.57 -17.42 16.67
CA ALA A 303 -2.41 -18.53 15.75
C ALA A 303 -1.18 -18.36 14.86
N LYS A 304 -0.95 -17.14 14.33
CA LYS A 304 0.24 -16.82 13.50
C LYS A 304 1.55 -16.90 14.30
N ASP A 305 1.53 -16.56 15.60
CA ASP A 305 2.73 -16.60 16.45
C ASP A 305 3.17 -18.04 16.76
N ARG A 306 2.27 -19.02 16.60
CA ARG A 306 2.55 -20.46 16.76
C ARG A 306 2.86 -21.18 15.45
N ALA A 307 2.66 -20.55 14.29
CA ALA A 307 2.88 -21.12 12.97
C ALA A 307 4.33 -20.86 12.50
#